data_648e9596e17b09f6792eb421f93edb09
#
_entry.id   648e9596e17b09f6792eb421f93edb09
#
_cell.length_a   1.000
_cell.length_b   1.000
_cell.length_c   1.000
_cell.angle_alpha   90.00
_cell.angle_beta   90.00
_cell.angle_gamma   90.00
#
_symmetry.space_group_name_H-M   'P 1'
#
loop_
_entity.id
_entity.type
_entity.pdbx_description
1 polymer ?
#
loop_
_entity_poly.entity_id
_entity_poly.type
_entity_poly.pdbx_seq_one_letter_code
_entity_poly.pdbx_strand_id
1 'polypeptide(L)'
;MRHFLFMLILTAGCAAGQGLTDVSYLRADSIARLYPGHSLIQMKALADKLTTPLPTEIEKFRAIYMWVCLNIETDYDLYVKVKSKRTRHRNDPVALSYWSKKHRALLIHTLLNNNKTICTGYSYLIRELALMANINCHVVDGYSRNTRIGIRSAIIPNHSWNAVRINNQWYLCDATWSSGIIDNSSEKFIPRYNDAWFLADPKVFVRDHFPSDTIWLLTDQHPSLDEFLGRL
;
A
#
# COMPACT_ATOMS: atom_id res chain seq x y z
N MET A 1 -60.92 3.16 25.43
CA MET A 1 -59.57 3.78 25.45
C MET A 1 -58.69 3.01 24.46
N ARG A 2 -58.42 3.58 23.28
CA ARG A 2 -57.58 2.95 22.21
C ARG A 2 -56.17 3.50 22.33
N HIS A 3 -55.23 2.65 22.70
CA HIS A 3 -53.83 3.02 22.71
C HIS A 3 -53.28 2.98 21.27
N PHE A 4 -52.92 4.14 20.73
CA PHE A 4 -52.12 4.27 19.50
C PHE A 4 -50.67 4.05 19.84
N LEU A 5 -50.08 2.95 19.33
CA LEU A 5 -48.64 2.66 19.39
C LEU A 5 -48.00 3.40 18.24
N PHE A 6 -47.25 4.47 18.54
CA PHE A 6 -46.42 5.17 17.55
C PHE A 6 -45.18 4.35 17.29
N MET A 7 -45.10 3.71 16.11
CA MET A 7 -43.94 3.00 15.64
C MET A 7 -42.98 4.02 15.03
N LEU A 8 -41.89 4.33 15.77
CA LEU A 8 -40.81 5.20 15.28
C LEU A 8 -40.00 4.41 14.24
N ILE A 9 -40.20 4.69 12.96
CA ILE A 9 -39.36 4.17 11.87
C ILE A 9 -38.05 4.97 11.89
N LEU A 10 -36.97 4.40 12.44
CA LEU A 10 -35.61 4.90 12.23
C LEU A 10 -35.26 4.62 10.78
N THR A 11 -35.36 5.61 9.92
CA THR A 11 -34.70 5.59 8.61
C THR A 11 -33.20 5.72 8.84
N ALA A 12 -32.46 4.60 8.75
CA ALA A 12 -31.05 4.62 8.60
C ALA A 12 -30.71 5.33 7.27
N GLY A 13 -30.44 6.62 7.34
CA GLY A 13 -29.93 7.37 6.21
C GLY A 13 -28.60 6.76 5.81
N CYS A 14 -28.51 6.10 4.64
CA CYS A 14 -27.26 5.88 3.95
C CYS A 14 -26.61 7.25 3.73
N ALA A 15 -25.66 7.62 4.57
CA ALA A 15 -24.73 8.69 4.25
C ALA A 15 -23.95 8.21 3.00
N ALA A 16 -24.40 8.64 1.83
CA ALA A 16 -23.61 8.54 0.60
C ALA A 16 -22.26 9.16 0.92
N GLY A 17 -21.17 8.37 0.79
CA GLY A 17 -19.85 8.82 1.10
C GLY A 17 -19.54 10.11 0.33
N GLN A 18 -19.21 11.17 1.06
CA GLN A 18 -18.63 12.36 0.46
C GLN A 18 -17.39 11.90 -0.30
N GLY A 19 -17.41 12.01 -1.62
CA GLY A 19 -16.35 11.54 -2.49
C GLY A 19 -15.03 12.22 -2.09
N LEU A 20 -13.94 11.50 -2.19
CA LEU A 20 -12.57 11.98 -1.96
C LEU A 20 -12.17 13.14 -2.92
N THR A 21 -13.04 13.51 -3.85
CA THR A 21 -12.82 14.47 -4.94
C THR A 21 -12.61 15.92 -4.49
N ASP A 22 -13.06 16.30 -3.29
CA ASP A 22 -13.02 17.69 -2.83
C ASP A 22 -11.97 17.95 -1.72
N VAL A 23 -11.11 16.97 -1.41
CA VAL A 23 -10.11 17.11 -0.35
C VAL A 23 -8.84 17.75 -0.91
N SER A 24 -8.46 18.91 -0.35
CA SER A 24 -7.16 19.52 -0.64
C SER A 24 -6.05 18.88 0.16
N TYR A 25 -5.08 18.26 -0.51
CA TYR A 25 -3.92 17.64 0.14
C TYR A 25 -2.73 18.58 0.34
N LEU A 26 -2.83 19.87 -0.03
CA LEU A 26 -1.73 20.83 0.01
C LEU A 26 -1.08 20.92 1.40
N ARG A 27 -1.89 20.96 2.46
CA ARG A 27 -1.38 21.02 3.85
C ARG A 27 -0.66 19.74 4.24
N ALA A 28 -1.23 18.58 3.95
CA ALA A 28 -0.62 17.28 4.24
C ALA A 28 0.70 17.08 3.49
N ASP A 29 0.71 17.43 2.19
CA ASP A 29 1.90 17.34 1.35
C ASP A 29 3.01 18.31 1.82
N SER A 30 2.64 19.52 2.28
CA SER A 30 3.58 20.47 2.86
C SER A 30 4.20 19.93 4.15
N ILE A 31 3.40 19.35 5.05
CA ILE A 31 3.89 18.75 6.30
C ILE A 31 4.83 17.57 6.01
N ALA A 32 4.50 16.72 5.04
CA ALA A 32 5.36 15.60 4.67
C ALA A 32 6.77 16.07 4.24
N ARG A 33 6.88 17.21 3.59
CA ARG A 33 8.15 17.79 3.11
C ARG A 33 8.98 18.50 4.19
N LEU A 34 8.42 18.73 5.39
CA LEU A 34 9.16 19.36 6.50
C LEU A 34 10.19 18.45 7.16
N TYR A 35 10.08 17.13 6.96
CA TYR A 35 10.89 16.13 7.69
C TYR A 35 11.69 15.21 6.75
N PRO A 36 12.47 15.75 5.80
CA PRO A 36 13.24 14.91 4.88
C PRO A 36 14.27 14.07 5.66
N GLY A 37 14.38 12.79 5.31
CA GLY A 37 15.37 11.89 5.91
C GLY A 37 15.19 11.64 7.42
N HIS A 38 14.01 11.89 8.00
CA HIS A 38 13.77 11.59 9.42
C HIS A 38 14.07 10.12 9.72
N SER A 39 14.79 9.86 10.82
CA SER A 39 15.19 8.52 11.21
C SER A 39 13.99 7.60 11.48
N LEU A 40 13.94 6.45 10.82
CA LEU A 40 12.94 5.42 11.04
C LEU A 40 13.09 4.67 12.37
N ILE A 41 14.21 4.83 13.07
CA ILE A 41 14.34 4.35 14.46
C ILE A 41 13.37 5.11 15.37
N GLN A 42 13.00 6.34 15.03
CA GLN A 42 12.05 7.17 15.74
C GLN A 42 10.68 7.26 15.03
N MET A 43 10.16 6.13 14.54
CA MET A 43 8.91 6.09 13.77
C MET A 43 7.72 6.72 14.49
N LYS A 44 7.58 6.54 15.82
CA LYS A 44 6.48 7.19 16.57
C LYS A 44 6.58 8.70 16.53
N ALA A 45 7.77 9.26 16.73
CA ALA A 45 7.98 10.70 16.65
C ALA A 45 7.71 11.24 15.23
N LEU A 46 8.08 10.47 14.21
CA LEU A 46 7.76 10.81 12.83
C LEU A 46 6.25 10.80 12.58
N ALA A 47 5.54 9.74 13.00
CA ALA A 47 4.09 9.65 12.86
C ALA A 47 3.38 10.84 13.51
N ASP A 48 3.80 11.22 14.74
CA ASP A 48 3.24 12.36 15.46
C ASP A 48 3.49 13.69 14.70
N LYS A 49 4.71 13.91 14.23
CA LYS A 49 5.06 15.11 13.45
C LYS A 49 4.23 15.23 12.17
N LEU A 50 3.99 14.12 11.48
CA LEU A 50 3.22 14.09 10.24
C LEU A 50 1.72 14.27 10.46
N THR A 51 1.19 13.85 11.62
CA THR A 51 -0.26 13.69 11.77
C THR A 51 -0.90 14.65 12.77
N THR A 52 -0.19 15.04 13.85
CA THR A 52 -0.74 15.94 14.88
C THR A 52 -1.28 17.26 14.33
N PRO A 53 -0.62 17.92 13.35
CA PRO A 53 -1.13 19.18 12.80
C PRO A 53 -2.36 19.03 11.90
N LEU A 54 -2.79 17.80 11.58
CA LEU A 54 -3.84 17.53 10.60
C LEU A 54 -5.14 17.07 11.27
N PRO A 55 -6.31 17.62 10.86
CA PRO A 55 -7.56 17.34 11.53
C PRO A 55 -8.22 16.02 11.13
N THR A 56 -8.09 15.59 9.87
CA THR A 56 -8.83 14.45 9.31
C THR A 56 -7.96 13.22 9.10
N GLU A 57 -8.57 12.02 9.15
CA GLU A 57 -7.85 10.75 8.88
C GLU A 57 -7.21 10.73 7.50
N ILE A 58 -7.90 11.27 6.50
CA ILE A 58 -7.40 11.29 5.11
C ILE A 58 -6.16 12.18 4.97
N GLU A 59 -6.14 13.37 5.58
CA GLU A 59 -4.98 14.25 5.56
C GLU A 59 -3.79 13.63 6.31
N LYS A 60 -4.05 13.03 7.49
CA LYS A 60 -3.03 12.31 8.27
C LYS A 60 -2.41 11.18 7.45
N PHE A 61 -3.25 10.35 6.82
CA PHE A 61 -2.77 9.27 5.97
C PHE A 61 -2.03 9.79 4.73
N ARG A 62 -2.51 10.90 4.12
CA ARG A 62 -1.83 11.56 3.00
C ARG A 62 -0.42 12.01 3.40
N ALA A 63 -0.24 12.63 4.55
CA ALA A 63 1.07 13.09 5.00
C ALA A 63 2.04 11.90 5.22
N ILE A 64 1.57 10.80 5.82
CA ILE A 64 2.33 9.56 5.97
C ILE A 64 2.72 9.00 4.61
N TYR A 65 1.75 8.83 3.72
CA TYR A 65 1.96 8.25 2.40
C TYR A 65 2.94 9.06 1.56
N MET A 66 2.73 10.38 1.50
CA MET A 66 3.60 11.30 0.78
C MET A 66 5.02 11.27 1.35
N TRP A 67 5.17 11.28 2.70
CA TRP A 67 6.49 11.21 3.31
C TRP A 67 7.23 9.93 2.91
N VAL A 68 6.56 8.77 2.98
CA VAL A 68 7.15 7.48 2.58
C VAL A 68 7.56 7.52 1.11
N CYS A 69 6.70 7.99 0.22
CA CYS A 69 7.01 8.06 -1.21
C CYS A 69 8.19 8.99 -1.55
N LEU A 70 8.41 10.04 -0.76
CA LEU A 70 9.47 11.01 -1.00
C LEU A 70 10.81 10.66 -0.34
N ASN A 71 10.80 9.81 0.69
CA ASN A 71 12.00 9.56 1.51
C ASN A 71 12.51 8.11 1.44
N ILE A 72 11.75 7.20 0.85
CA ILE A 72 12.14 5.80 0.72
C ILE A 72 12.42 5.49 -0.74
N GLU A 73 13.55 4.84 -1.00
CA GLU A 73 13.96 4.41 -2.33
C GLU A 73 13.73 2.91 -2.53
N THR A 74 13.41 2.51 -3.76
CA THR A 74 13.42 1.09 -4.10
C THR A 74 14.86 0.57 -4.19
N ASP A 75 15.17 -0.43 -3.38
CA ASP A 75 16.46 -1.14 -3.39
C ASP A 75 16.48 -2.11 -4.58
N TYR A 76 17.17 -1.72 -5.65
CA TYR A 76 17.27 -2.52 -6.88
C TYR A 76 17.95 -3.85 -6.64
N ASP A 77 19.07 -3.88 -5.90
CA ASP A 77 19.83 -5.09 -5.63
C ASP A 77 19.01 -6.10 -4.83
N LEU A 78 18.32 -5.61 -3.80
CA LEU A 78 17.40 -6.42 -3.01
C LEU A 78 16.23 -6.92 -3.87
N TYR A 79 15.67 -6.08 -4.74
CA TYR A 79 14.62 -6.46 -5.69
C TYR A 79 15.07 -7.61 -6.59
N VAL A 80 16.24 -7.51 -7.23
CA VAL A 80 16.79 -8.55 -8.11
C VAL A 80 17.02 -9.85 -7.34
N LYS A 81 17.58 -9.76 -6.13
CA LYS A 81 17.82 -10.91 -5.26
C LYS A 81 16.51 -11.62 -4.87
N VAL A 82 15.50 -10.87 -4.46
CA VAL A 82 14.18 -11.43 -4.10
C VAL A 82 13.50 -12.05 -5.32
N LYS A 83 13.54 -11.37 -6.47
CA LYS A 83 13.01 -11.88 -7.74
C LYS A 83 13.66 -13.20 -8.14
N SER A 84 15.00 -13.28 -8.09
CA SER A 84 15.76 -14.50 -8.38
C SER A 84 15.37 -15.65 -7.44
N LYS A 85 15.20 -15.37 -6.14
CA LYS A 85 14.77 -16.39 -5.16
C LYS A 85 13.34 -16.87 -5.40
N ARG A 86 12.42 -15.97 -5.69
CA ARG A 86 11.03 -16.34 -6.06
C ARG A 86 11.01 -17.23 -7.31
N THR A 87 11.79 -16.90 -8.33
CA THR A 87 11.91 -17.71 -9.55
C THR A 87 12.49 -19.09 -9.26
N ARG A 88 13.54 -19.17 -8.43
CA ARG A 88 14.20 -20.44 -8.07
C ARG A 88 13.28 -21.36 -7.27
N HIS A 89 12.50 -20.80 -6.35
CA HIS A 89 11.60 -21.55 -5.46
C HIS A 89 10.14 -21.49 -5.90
N ARG A 90 9.87 -21.21 -7.19
CA ARG A 90 8.48 -21.09 -7.70
C ARG A 90 7.60 -22.31 -7.43
N ASN A 91 8.20 -23.51 -7.42
CA ASN A 91 7.52 -24.79 -7.16
C ASN A 91 7.71 -25.28 -5.72
N ASP A 92 8.33 -24.49 -4.84
CA ASP A 92 8.59 -24.82 -3.44
C ASP A 92 8.25 -23.61 -2.55
N PRO A 93 6.96 -23.42 -2.23
CA PRO A 93 6.52 -22.30 -1.39
C PRO A 93 7.04 -22.41 0.05
N VAL A 94 7.34 -23.61 0.53
CA VAL A 94 7.90 -23.82 1.89
C VAL A 94 9.33 -23.28 1.95
N ALA A 95 10.18 -23.66 1.01
CA ALA A 95 11.55 -23.14 0.93
C ALA A 95 11.56 -21.61 0.72
N LEU A 96 10.65 -21.07 -0.07
CA LEU A 96 10.51 -19.62 -0.23
C LEU A 96 10.10 -18.93 1.06
N SER A 97 9.12 -19.48 1.78
CA SER A 97 8.67 -18.93 3.08
C SER A 97 9.81 -18.94 4.10
N TYR A 98 10.56 -20.05 4.20
CA TYR A 98 11.74 -20.14 5.06
C TYR A 98 12.79 -19.10 4.72
N TRP A 99 13.12 -18.96 3.43
CA TRP A 99 14.07 -17.96 2.96
C TRP A 99 13.58 -16.55 3.29
N SER A 100 12.30 -16.24 3.05
CA SER A 100 11.71 -14.92 3.31
C SER A 100 11.77 -14.55 4.79
N LYS A 101 11.46 -15.51 5.69
CA LYS A 101 11.56 -15.31 7.15
C LYS A 101 13.01 -15.00 7.57
N LYS A 102 13.97 -15.76 7.05
CA LYS A 102 15.41 -15.56 7.35
C LYS A 102 15.92 -14.20 6.88
N HIS A 103 15.40 -13.67 5.75
CA HIS A 103 15.87 -12.40 5.17
C HIS A 103 15.03 -11.19 5.61
N ARG A 104 13.98 -11.38 6.41
CA ARG A 104 13.18 -10.27 6.96
C ARG A 104 14.03 -9.30 7.77
N ALA A 105 14.95 -9.79 8.58
CA ALA A 105 15.83 -8.95 9.38
C ALA A 105 16.70 -8.03 8.50
N LEU A 106 17.22 -8.55 7.38
CA LEU A 106 17.99 -7.75 6.44
C LEU A 106 17.12 -6.66 5.79
N LEU A 107 15.90 -7.00 5.38
CA LEU A 107 14.98 -6.03 4.79
C LEU A 107 14.66 -4.89 5.77
N ILE A 108 14.37 -5.23 7.02
CA ILE A 108 14.10 -4.24 8.08
C ILE A 108 15.36 -3.42 8.35
N HIS A 109 16.52 -4.04 8.48
CA HIS A 109 17.80 -3.34 8.70
C HIS A 109 18.08 -2.32 7.59
N THR A 110 17.95 -2.72 6.32
CA THR A 110 18.17 -1.85 5.16
C THR A 110 17.18 -0.69 5.15
N LEU A 111 15.90 -0.95 5.43
CA LEU A 111 14.88 0.09 5.53
C LEU A 111 15.22 1.10 6.64
N LEU A 112 15.51 0.63 7.86
CA LEU A 112 15.71 1.51 9.03
C LEU A 112 17.00 2.35 8.94
N ASN A 113 18.05 1.83 8.29
CA ASN A 113 19.36 2.50 8.28
C ASN A 113 19.67 3.24 6.96
N ASN A 114 19.10 2.79 5.84
CA ASN A 114 19.43 3.32 4.52
C ASN A 114 18.24 3.95 3.79
N ASN A 115 17.04 3.95 4.39
CA ASN A 115 15.80 4.38 3.74
C ASN A 115 15.55 3.71 2.37
N LYS A 116 15.98 2.43 2.24
CA LYS A 116 15.83 1.63 1.02
C LYS A 116 15.10 0.34 1.32
N THR A 117 14.22 -0.07 0.42
CA THR A 117 13.46 -1.31 0.57
C THR A 117 12.83 -1.74 -0.75
N ILE A 118 12.00 -2.80 -0.70
CA ILE A 118 11.13 -3.26 -1.80
C ILE A 118 9.66 -3.15 -1.38
N CYS A 119 8.73 -3.51 -2.26
CA CYS A 119 7.28 -3.39 -2.02
C CYS A 119 6.82 -3.85 -0.62
N THR A 120 7.34 -4.97 -0.13
CA THR A 120 7.03 -5.48 1.21
C THR A 120 7.42 -4.48 2.31
N GLY A 121 8.61 -3.86 2.23
CA GLY A 121 9.04 -2.88 3.23
C GLY A 121 8.26 -1.57 3.14
N TYR A 122 7.92 -1.09 1.94
CA TYR A 122 7.03 0.05 1.75
C TYR A 122 5.68 -0.19 2.44
N SER A 123 5.05 -1.34 2.16
CA SER A 123 3.74 -1.68 2.71
C SER A 123 3.76 -1.81 4.23
N TYR A 124 4.80 -2.41 4.80
CA TYR A 124 4.97 -2.50 6.25
C TYR A 124 5.19 -1.12 6.88
N LEU A 125 6.02 -0.26 6.28
CA LEU A 125 6.26 1.09 6.81
C LEU A 125 5.00 1.95 6.82
N ILE A 126 4.23 1.94 5.73
CA ILE A 126 2.93 2.61 5.66
C ILE A 126 2.00 2.11 6.77
N ARG A 127 1.90 0.78 6.94
CA ARG A 127 1.05 0.20 7.99
C ARG A 127 1.48 0.65 9.38
N GLU A 128 2.76 0.56 9.71
CA GLU A 128 3.25 0.92 11.04
C GLU A 128 3.01 2.41 11.37
N LEU A 129 3.33 3.30 10.43
CA LEU A 129 3.09 4.73 10.63
C LEU A 129 1.59 5.06 10.74
N ALA A 130 0.73 4.40 9.94
CA ALA A 130 -0.72 4.56 9.99
C ALA A 130 -1.29 4.08 11.34
N LEU A 131 -0.87 2.90 11.82
CA LEU A 131 -1.28 2.37 13.12
C LEU A 131 -0.85 3.27 14.28
N MET A 132 0.37 3.85 14.22
CA MET A 132 0.84 4.83 15.21
C MET A 132 0.00 6.12 15.22
N ALA A 133 -0.71 6.42 14.13
CA ALA A 133 -1.66 7.51 13.98
C ALA A 133 -3.12 7.10 14.23
N ASN A 134 -3.38 5.89 14.75
CA ASN A 134 -4.70 5.30 14.97
C ASN A 134 -5.52 5.13 13.67
N ILE A 135 -4.86 4.93 12.53
CA ILE A 135 -5.49 4.65 11.24
C ILE A 135 -5.32 3.15 10.94
N ASN A 136 -6.44 2.44 10.73
CA ASN A 136 -6.40 1.02 10.39
C ASN A 136 -5.81 0.83 8.99
N CYS A 137 -4.75 0.04 8.91
CA CYS A 137 -4.05 -0.25 7.66
C CYS A 137 -3.58 -1.70 7.62
N HIS A 138 -3.80 -2.38 6.49
CA HIS A 138 -3.37 -3.76 6.24
C HIS A 138 -2.32 -3.81 5.13
N VAL A 139 -1.41 -4.76 5.25
CA VAL A 139 -0.55 -5.18 4.14
C VAL A 139 -1.30 -6.23 3.34
N VAL A 140 -1.44 -6.00 2.05
CA VAL A 140 -2.06 -6.92 1.10
C VAL A 140 -0.98 -7.51 0.23
N ASP A 141 -0.86 -8.83 0.23
CA ASP A 141 0.01 -9.57 -0.68
C ASP A 141 -0.78 -10.06 -1.88
N GLY A 142 -0.15 -10.05 -3.07
CA GLY A 142 -0.84 -10.47 -4.28
C GLY A 142 0.06 -10.46 -5.51
N TYR A 143 -0.59 -10.34 -6.64
CA TYR A 143 0.03 -10.36 -7.96
C TYR A 143 -0.06 -8.98 -8.57
N SER A 144 1.05 -8.48 -9.14
CA SER A 144 1.05 -7.27 -9.95
C SER A 144 1.49 -7.56 -11.36
N ARG A 145 0.86 -6.87 -12.33
CA ARG A 145 1.26 -6.86 -13.73
C ARG A 145 2.43 -5.90 -13.91
N ASN A 146 3.63 -6.38 -13.65
CA ASN A 146 4.81 -5.68 -14.08
C ASN A 146 5.14 -6.13 -15.51
N THR A 147 5.23 -5.20 -16.45
CA THR A 147 5.49 -5.44 -17.88
C THR A 147 6.76 -6.26 -18.18
N ARG A 148 7.58 -6.54 -17.18
CA ARG A 148 8.89 -7.18 -17.31
C ARG A 148 8.95 -8.63 -16.80
N ILE A 149 7.90 -9.10 -16.15
CA ILE A 149 7.84 -10.49 -15.69
C ILE A 149 6.63 -11.11 -16.40
N GLY A 150 6.87 -12.20 -17.12
CA GLY A 150 5.77 -12.99 -17.67
C GLY A 150 4.88 -13.45 -16.51
N ILE A 151 3.80 -12.72 -16.28
CA ILE A 151 2.88 -12.95 -15.16
C ILE A 151 2.23 -14.34 -15.22
N ARG A 152 2.16 -14.94 -16.40
CA ARG A 152 1.63 -16.30 -16.64
C ARG A 152 2.29 -17.38 -15.76
N SER A 153 3.55 -17.20 -15.41
CA SER A 153 4.29 -18.15 -14.55
C SER A 153 4.26 -17.81 -13.05
N ALA A 154 3.52 -16.77 -12.64
CA ALA A 154 3.42 -16.39 -11.25
C ALA A 154 2.54 -17.39 -10.48
N ILE A 155 3.17 -18.35 -9.82
CA ILE A 155 2.52 -19.33 -8.94
C ILE A 155 2.38 -18.79 -7.52
N ILE A 156 3.19 -17.80 -7.16
CA ILE A 156 3.27 -17.17 -5.84
C ILE A 156 3.13 -15.66 -5.96
N PRO A 157 2.56 -14.99 -4.95
CA PRO A 157 2.46 -13.53 -4.91
C PRO A 157 3.81 -12.86 -5.16
N ASN A 158 3.80 -11.82 -5.99
CA ASN A 158 5.03 -11.12 -6.42
C ASN A 158 5.09 -9.66 -5.94
N HIS A 159 4.03 -9.16 -5.31
CA HIS A 159 3.91 -7.77 -4.88
C HIS A 159 3.15 -7.62 -3.57
N SER A 160 3.36 -6.47 -2.90
CA SER A 160 2.64 -6.11 -1.68
C SER A 160 2.28 -4.63 -1.73
N TRP A 161 1.09 -4.31 -1.23
CA TRP A 161 0.53 -2.95 -1.15
C TRP A 161 -0.28 -2.77 0.13
N ASN A 162 -1.08 -1.72 0.23
CA ASN A 162 -1.90 -1.49 1.42
C ASN A 162 -3.39 -1.35 1.10
N ALA A 163 -4.21 -1.85 2.03
CA ALA A 163 -5.59 -1.43 2.22
C ALA A 163 -5.65 -0.58 3.50
N VAL A 164 -6.21 0.63 3.40
CA VAL A 164 -6.34 1.58 4.51
C VAL A 164 -7.82 1.91 4.74
N ARG A 165 -8.21 2.03 6.00
CA ARG A 165 -9.58 2.39 6.38
C ARG A 165 -9.63 3.86 6.77
N ILE A 166 -10.33 4.66 5.99
CA ILE A 166 -10.54 6.09 6.19
C ILE A 166 -12.05 6.33 6.34
N ASN A 167 -12.49 7.00 7.40
CA ASN A 167 -13.90 7.26 7.68
C ASN A 167 -14.78 6.00 7.54
N ASN A 168 -14.32 4.88 8.09
CA ASN A 168 -14.97 3.57 8.04
C ASN A 168 -15.07 2.91 6.65
N GLN A 169 -14.44 3.43 5.63
CA GLN A 169 -14.38 2.85 4.29
C GLN A 169 -12.96 2.40 3.94
N TRP A 170 -12.81 1.25 3.27
CA TRP A 170 -11.54 0.72 2.80
C TRP A 170 -11.15 1.30 1.45
N TYR A 171 -9.86 1.61 1.30
CA TYR A 171 -9.23 2.12 0.09
C TYR A 171 -7.92 1.40 -0.19
N LEU A 172 -7.51 1.34 -1.44
CA LEU A 172 -6.26 0.72 -1.88
C LEU A 172 -5.21 1.76 -2.20
N CYS A 173 -3.95 1.47 -1.87
CA CYS A 173 -2.83 2.32 -2.25
C CYS A 173 -1.53 1.52 -2.39
N ASP A 174 -0.64 1.97 -3.29
CA ASP A 174 0.67 1.38 -3.53
C ASP A 174 1.77 2.44 -3.50
N ALA A 175 2.44 2.59 -2.36
CA ALA A 175 3.53 3.53 -2.19
C ALA A 175 4.77 3.18 -3.02
N THR A 176 4.98 1.90 -3.36
CA THR A 176 6.10 1.48 -4.22
C THR A 176 5.98 2.07 -5.61
N TRP A 177 4.78 1.96 -6.20
CA TRP A 177 4.52 2.48 -7.54
C TRP A 177 4.30 3.99 -7.57
N SER A 178 3.91 4.57 -6.43
CA SER A 178 3.82 6.02 -6.29
C SER A 178 5.18 6.69 -6.13
N SER A 179 6.17 6.05 -5.50
CA SER A 179 7.45 6.69 -5.15
C SER A 179 8.35 6.94 -6.37
N GLY A 180 8.29 6.08 -7.38
CA GLY A 180 9.16 6.21 -8.55
C GLY A 180 9.21 4.98 -9.44
N ILE A 181 10.22 4.94 -10.29
CA ILE A 181 10.45 3.89 -11.26
C ILE A 181 11.87 3.33 -11.16
N ILE A 182 12.05 2.09 -11.58
CA ILE A 182 13.39 1.55 -11.83
C ILE A 182 13.74 1.82 -13.30
N ASP A 183 14.81 2.57 -13.52
CA ASP A 183 15.39 2.69 -14.85
C ASP A 183 16.24 1.44 -15.14
N ASN A 184 15.89 0.75 -16.22
CA ASN A 184 16.56 -0.51 -16.58
C ASN A 184 17.92 -0.32 -17.18
N SER A 185 18.18 0.81 -17.80
CA SER A 185 19.45 1.06 -18.45
C SER A 185 20.56 1.34 -17.42
N SER A 186 20.22 2.06 -16.37
CA SER A 186 21.12 2.39 -15.27
C SER A 186 20.99 1.47 -14.05
N GLU A 187 19.95 0.60 -14.03
CA GLU A 187 19.63 -0.28 -12.89
C GLU A 187 19.41 0.50 -11.56
N LYS A 188 18.90 1.74 -11.67
CA LYS A 188 18.73 2.65 -10.54
C LYS A 188 17.28 3.01 -10.32
N PHE A 189 16.96 3.29 -9.08
CA PHE A 189 15.69 3.92 -8.71
C PHE A 189 15.74 5.41 -9.10
N ILE A 190 14.69 5.86 -9.81
CA ILE A 190 14.49 7.26 -10.14
C ILE A 190 13.26 7.73 -9.38
N PRO A 191 13.40 8.65 -8.38
CA PRO A 191 12.28 9.23 -7.69
C PRO A 191 11.37 9.99 -8.67
N ARG A 192 10.11 9.58 -8.72
CA ARG A 192 9.11 10.19 -9.59
C ARG A 192 7.73 9.94 -8.99
N TYR A 193 7.31 10.83 -8.10
CA TYR A 193 6.02 10.67 -7.45
C TYR A 193 4.86 10.62 -8.46
N ASN A 194 3.96 9.65 -8.25
CA ASN A 194 2.74 9.47 -9.04
C ASN A 194 1.54 9.24 -8.11
N ASP A 195 0.57 10.15 -8.17
CA ASP A 195 -0.61 10.14 -7.29
C ASP A 195 -1.66 9.08 -7.66
N ALA A 196 -1.54 8.46 -8.83
CA ALA A 196 -2.52 7.50 -9.34
C ALA A 196 -2.74 6.27 -8.43
N TRP A 197 -1.78 5.98 -7.55
CA TRP A 197 -1.83 4.84 -6.64
C TRP A 197 -2.17 5.22 -5.19
N PHE A 198 -2.54 6.47 -4.94
CA PHE A 198 -3.02 6.94 -3.65
C PHE A 198 -4.54 6.83 -3.59
N LEU A 199 -5.08 6.01 -2.68
CA LEU A 199 -6.53 5.74 -2.51
C LEU A 199 -7.22 5.50 -3.86
N ALA A 200 -6.60 4.68 -4.70
CA ALA A 200 -7.01 4.45 -6.07
C ALA A 200 -8.39 3.76 -6.16
N ASP A 201 -9.13 4.06 -7.21
CA ASP A 201 -10.38 3.35 -7.53
C ASP A 201 -10.12 1.85 -7.68
N PRO A 202 -10.80 0.97 -6.91
CA PRO A 202 -10.60 -0.48 -6.98
C PRO A 202 -10.77 -1.07 -8.38
N LYS A 203 -11.67 -0.52 -9.21
CA LYS A 203 -11.87 -0.96 -10.61
C LYS A 203 -10.67 -0.65 -11.52
N VAL A 204 -9.95 0.42 -11.21
CA VAL A 204 -8.71 0.77 -11.90
C VAL A 204 -7.55 -0.04 -11.33
N PHE A 205 -7.47 -0.14 -10.00
CA PHE A 205 -6.40 -0.82 -9.28
C PHE A 205 -6.29 -2.31 -9.65
N VAL A 206 -7.43 -3.01 -9.79
CA VAL A 206 -7.48 -4.44 -10.13
C VAL A 206 -6.93 -4.77 -11.53
N ARG A 207 -6.79 -3.78 -12.40
CA ARG A 207 -6.16 -3.99 -13.72
C ARG A 207 -4.70 -4.41 -13.62
N ASP A 208 -4.02 -3.93 -12.60
CA ASP A 208 -2.59 -4.15 -12.37
C ASP A 208 -2.25 -4.88 -11.07
N HIS A 209 -3.22 -5.01 -10.14
CA HIS A 209 -3.05 -5.62 -8.84
C HIS A 209 -4.17 -6.63 -8.54
N PHE A 210 -3.83 -7.88 -8.29
CA PHE A 210 -4.79 -8.90 -7.89
C PHE A 210 -4.39 -9.47 -6.52
N PRO A 211 -5.18 -9.28 -5.45
CA PRO A 211 -4.83 -9.75 -4.11
C PRO A 211 -4.91 -11.26 -3.99
N SER A 212 -4.07 -11.86 -3.15
CA SER A 212 -4.15 -13.29 -2.82
C SER A 212 -5.42 -13.64 -2.04
N ASP A 213 -5.87 -12.73 -1.19
CA ASP A 213 -7.15 -12.80 -0.50
C ASP A 213 -8.12 -11.83 -1.17
N THR A 214 -9.13 -12.39 -1.83
CA THR A 214 -10.09 -11.64 -2.66
C THR A 214 -10.95 -10.65 -1.88
N ILE A 215 -11.00 -10.72 -0.55
CA ILE A 215 -11.65 -9.71 0.30
C ILE A 215 -11.09 -8.30 0.02
N TRP A 216 -9.85 -8.18 -0.45
CA TRP A 216 -9.17 -6.93 -0.75
C TRP A 216 -9.32 -6.46 -2.19
N LEU A 217 -10.17 -7.08 -3.00
CA LEU A 217 -10.52 -6.55 -4.32
C LEU A 217 -11.31 -5.25 -4.22
N LEU A 218 -12.15 -5.11 -3.20
CA LEU A 218 -13.00 -3.95 -2.92
C LEU A 218 -13.91 -3.55 -4.10
N THR A 219 -14.15 -4.46 -5.05
CA THR A 219 -15.03 -4.30 -6.20
C THR A 219 -15.52 -5.65 -6.67
N ASP A 220 -16.78 -5.71 -7.15
CA ASP A 220 -17.34 -6.90 -7.79
C ASP A 220 -16.96 -6.98 -9.29
N GLN A 221 -16.40 -5.91 -9.84
CA GLN A 221 -15.96 -5.83 -11.24
C GLN A 221 -14.47 -6.15 -11.34
N HIS A 222 -14.13 -7.43 -11.35
CA HIS A 222 -12.76 -7.89 -11.46
C HIS A 222 -12.66 -9.15 -12.32
N PRO A 223 -11.51 -9.41 -12.98
CA PRO A 223 -11.23 -10.67 -13.65
C PRO A 223 -11.10 -11.80 -12.62
N SER A 224 -11.19 -13.04 -13.08
CA SER A 224 -10.67 -14.17 -12.30
C SER A 224 -9.13 -14.07 -12.18
N LEU A 225 -8.54 -14.81 -11.24
CA LEU A 225 -7.08 -14.84 -11.11
C LEU A 225 -6.41 -15.36 -12.40
N ASP A 226 -6.99 -16.37 -13.06
CA ASP A 226 -6.41 -16.92 -14.29
C ASP A 226 -6.49 -15.95 -15.47
N GLU A 227 -7.58 -15.21 -15.61
CA GLU A 227 -7.69 -14.10 -16.57
C GLU A 227 -6.69 -12.99 -16.26
N PHE A 228 -6.57 -12.61 -14.98
CA PHE A 228 -5.58 -11.62 -14.54
C PHE A 228 -4.16 -12.09 -14.89
N LEU A 229 -3.83 -13.35 -14.69
CA LEU A 229 -2.53 -13.93 -14.99
C LEU A 229 -2.34 -14.25 -16.50
N GLY A 230 -3.38 -14.10 -17.33
CA GLY A 230 -3.35 -14.41 -18.76
C GLY A 230 -3.12 -15.90 -19.05
N ARG A 231 -3.75 -16.77 -18.25
CA ARG A 231 -3.67 -18.25 -18.39
C ARG A 231 -4.83 -18.83 -19.18
N LEU A 232 -5.86 -18.01 -19.47
CA LEU A 232 -7.00 -18.33 -20.32
C LEU A 232 -6.75 -17.86 -21.75
#